data_e6e5d9a409edff66498df1f2ce09df36
#
_entry.id   e6e5d9a409edff66498df1f2ce09df36
#
_cell.length_a   1.000
_cell.length_b   1.000
_cell.length_c   1.000
_cell.angle_alpha   90.00
_cell.angle_beta   90.00
_cell.angle_gamma   90.00
#
_symmetry.space_group_name_H-M   'P 1'
#
loop_
_entity.id
_entity.type
_entity.pdbx_description
1 polymer ?
#
loop_
_entity_poly.entity_id
_entity_poly.type
_entity_poly.pdbx_seq_one_letter_code
_entity_poly.pdbx_strand_id
1 'polypeptide(L)'
;MKQSRLLLGLGVAVGLTLSAAPTQAQTRAYAVSGDCDGRPATTVRMAPGLCLGLVWQGRGSEGPRMPRGLMQLPNGDWLVTDLGGWEAGRGAVWRLSFASDGAARWRRLARGLSMPHTVARGPDGRIYVSEMNRILTLDPDVADPAASVRTVIGDLPDNRLHDNRHPLSSFVFDGNGDLLVNVGAPSDRCLDAAGKPRTDARGACVEGAATAQVRRHAYLGNGRWAEESSIFASGLRNSIALVRHASGTVLQAENSVDLTTPEHPFDEVNVLRQGGHYGWPYCVDLQTPLPGWPARQARCGERDQPVALLPPHAAPLDMIYYEGAMFPELRGRLLMTWHGYRRTAGRITAVETDEAGVPLTDTGGRYAIYPRGSLAYPAGAPSVKGRVLTPGWDRIAGRQPRGSPVVMAVAADGSIWVTDDRSRAILRIARP
;
A
#
# COMPACT_ATOMS: atom_id res chain seq x y z
N MET A 1 -33.74 77.29 -23.67
CA MET A 1 -34.06 76.01 -23.03
C MET A 1 -33.01 74.95 -23.52
N LYS A 2 -32.00 74.70 -22.70
CA LYS A 2 -30.90 73.77 -22.99
C LYS A 2 -31.06 72.55 -22.06
N GLN A 3 -31.29 71.37 -22.61
CA GLN A 3 -31.31 70.09 -21.86
C GLN A 3 -29.89 69.56 -21.81
N SER A 4 -29.34 69.39 -20.62
CA SER A 4 -28.09 68.65 -20.37
C SER A 4 -28.40 67.19 -20.18
N ARG A 5 -27.74 66.30 -20.97
CA ARG A 5 -27.78 64.86 -20.79
C ARG A 5 -26.61 64.43 -19.91
N LEU A 6 -26.94 63.81 -18.80
CA LEU A 6 -25.99 63.12 -17.91
C LEU A 6 -25.65 61.74 -18.53
N LEU A 7 -24.38 61.48 -18.77
CA LEU A 7 -23.85 60.18 -19.10
C LEU A 7 -23.41 59.46 -17.81
N LEU A 8 -24.11 58.37 -17.46
CA LEU A 8 -23.66 57.44 -16.41
C LEU A 8 -22.64 56.46 -17.04
N GLY A 9 -21.40 56.54 -16.59
CA GLY A 9 -20.40 55.55 -16.90
C GLY A 9 -20.53 54.33 -15.98
N LEU A 10 -20.83 53.16 -16.55
CA LEU A 10 -20.74 51.87 -15.85
C LEU A 10 -19.25 51.43 -15.77
N GLY A 11 -18.68 51.48 -14.59
CA GLY A 11 -17.38 50.88 -14.30
C GLY A 11 -17.54 49.39 -14.08
N VAL A 12 -17.01 48.56 -14.98
CA VAL A 12 -16.91 47.09 -14.81
C VAL A 12 -15.69 46.82 -13.92
N ALA A 13 -15.93 46.47 -12.67
CA ALA A 13 -14.88 45.95 -11.78
C ALA A 13 -14.58 44.48 -12.16
N VAL A 14 -13.43 44.26 -12.80
CA VAL A 14 -12.89 42.89 -13.02
C VAL A 14 -12.31 42.41 -11.70
N GLY A 15 -13.06 41.55 -11.01
CA GLY A 15 -12.59 40.85 -9.82
C GLY A 15 -11.56 39.79 -10.23
N LEU A 16 -10.29 40.01 -9.95
CA LEU A 16 -9.26 38.97 -9.98
C LEU A 16 -9.50 38.00 -8.84
N THR A 17 -10.11 36.87 -9.15
CA THR A 17 -10.13 35.68 -8.25
C THR A 17 -8.74 35.07 -8.26
N LEU A 18 -7.93 35.38 -7.26
CA LEU A 18 -6.72 34.65 -6.94
C LEU A 18 -7.13 33.20 -6.54
N SER A 19 -7.02 32.28 -7.46
CA SER A 19 -7.07 30.85 -7.16
C SER A 19 -5.89 30.52 -6.27
N ALA A 20 -6.14 30.34 -4.97
CA ALA A 20 -5.14 29.81 -4.06
C ALA A 20 -4.77 28.40 -4.53
N ALA A 21 -3.53 28.23 -5.02
CA ALA A 21 -2.97 26.92 -5.27
C ALA A 21 -3.08 26.10 -3.98
N PRO A 22 -3.40 24.80 -4.06
CA PRO A 22 -3.45 23.95 -2.88
C PRO A 22 -2.09 23.99 -2.19
N THR A 23 -2.04 24.53 -0.99
CA THR A 23 -0.87 24.49 -0.13
C THR A 23 -0.52 23.03 0.08
N GLN A 24 0.61 22.60 -0.49
CA GLN A 24 1.19 21.31 -0.16
C GLN A 24 1.28 21.21 1.36
N ALA A 25 0.59 20.23 1.94
CA ALA A 25 0.65 19.98 3.37
C ALA A 25 2.14 19.86 3.75
N GLN A 26 2.65 20.77 4.56
CA GLN A 26 4.03 20.72 5.01
C GLN A 26 4.25 19.40 5.71
N THR A 27 5.15 18.58 5.15
CA THR A 27 5.62 17.35 5.77
C THR A 27 6.16 17.68 7.16
N ARG A 28 5.50 17.19 8.21
CA ARG A 28 5.96 17.44 9.58
C ARG A 28 7.13 16.52 9.86
N ALA A 29 8.25 17.11 10.28
CA ALA A 29 9.43 16.35 10.68
C ALA A 29 9.14 15.52 11.93
N TYR A 30 9.69 14.30 11.99
CA TYR A 30 9.73 13.53 13.23
C TYR A 30 10.55 14.30 14.26
N ALA A 31 9.98 14.49 15.45
CA ALA A 31 10.76 14.93 16.61
C ALA A 31 11.62 13.76 17.11
N VAL A 32 12.86 14.04 17.44
CA VAL A 32 13.81 13.03 17.90
C VAL A 32 14.35 13.41 19.29
N SER A 33 14.58 12.41 20.15
CA SER A 33 15.19 12.56 21.47
C SER A 33 15.80 11.23 21.92
N GLY A 34 17.08 11.23 22.20
CA GLY A 34 17.82 10.03 22.61
C GLY A 34 18.27 9.16 21.44
N ASP A 35 18.59 7.92 21.73
CA ASP A 35 19.11 6.92 20.80
C ASP A 35 18.19 5.70 20.69
N CYS A 36 18.14 5.10 19.52
CA CYS A 36 17.46 3.86 19.22
C CYS A 36 18.40 2.97 18.40
N ASP A 37 19.22 2.21 19.07
CA ASP A 37 20.19 1.29 18.48
C ASP A 37 21.05 1.98 17.41
N GLY A 38 21.73 3.06 17.82
CA GLY A 38 22.63 3.85 16.97
C GLY A 38 21.93 4.80 15.98
N ARG A 39 20.63 5.03 16.14
CA ARG A 39 19.87 6.02 15.34
C ARG A 39 19.14 7.00 16.26
N PRO A 40 18.97 8.27 15.83
CA PRO A 40 18.16 9.22 16.60
C PRO A 40 16.77 8.63 16.88
N ALA A 41 16.42 8.43 18.15
CA ALA A 41 15.12 7.90 18.54
C ALA A 41 14.02 8.94 18.23
N THR A 42 12.95 8.52 17.58
CA THR A 42 11.76 9.37 17.44
C THR A 42 11.01 9.44 18.77
N THR A 43 10.24 10.51 18.99
CA THR A 43 9.38 10.64 20.17
C THR A 43 8.08 9.83 20.06
N VAL A 44 7.92 9.02 19.03
CA VAL A 44 6.76 8.13 18.87
C VAL A 44 6.80 7.03 19.92
N ARG A 45 5.75 6.95 20.74
CA ARG A 45 5.62 5.88 21.73
C ARG A 45 5.42 4.53 21.02
N MET A 46 6.33 3.62 21.26
CA MET A 46 6.34 2.26 20.75
C MET A 46 5.73 1.27 21.75
N ALA A 47 5.40 0.07 21.30
CA ALA A 47 5.11 -1.06 22.19
C ALA A 47 6.34 -1.36 23.08
N PRO A 48 6.14 -1.93 24.30
CA PRO A 48 7.25 -2.23 25.22
C PRO A 48 8.37 -3.05 24.55
N GLY A 49 9.62 -2.68 24.84
CA GLY A 49 10.82 -3.32 24.31
C GLY A 49 11.16 -2.93 22.86
N LEU A 50 10.47 -1.94 22.28
CA LEU A 50 10.74 -1.43 20.95
C LEU A 50 11.04 0.07 21.00
N CYS A 51 11.92 0.53 20.12
CA CYS A 51 12.11 1.93 19.80
C CYS A 51 11.96 2.17 18.29
N LEU A 52 11.75 3.42 17.88
CA LEU A 52 11.64 3.83 16.47
C LEU A 52 12.73 4.83 16.15
N GLY A 53 13.78 4.38 15.47
CA GLY A 53 14.90 5.20 15.02
C GLY A 53 14.59 5.90 13.72
N LEU A 54 15.00 7.15 13.58
CA LEU A 54 14.95 7.91 12.34
C LEU A 54 16.23 7.64 11.55
N VAL A 55 16.11 6.88 10.45
CA VAL A 55 17.23 6.60 9.56
C VAL A 55 17.49 7.77 8.63
N TRP A 56 16.41 8.29 8.05
CA TRP A 56 16.48 9.44 7.15
C TRP A 56 15.12 10.14 7.08
N GLN A 57 15.17 11.46 6.90
CA GLN A 57 14.00 12.27 6.58
C GLN A 57 14.34 13.30 5.52
N GLY A 58 13.60 13.27 4.42
CA GLY A 58 13.85 14.14 3.28
C GLY A 58 13.57 15.60 3.56
N ARG A 59 14.58 16.44 3.26
CA ARG A 59 14.48 17.89 3.23
C ARG A 59 15.00 18.37 1.87
N GLY A 60 14.27 19.25 1.19
CA GLY A 60 14.69 19.72 -0.15
C GLY A 60 14.59 18.65 -1.24
N SER A 61 15.57 18.60 -2.15
CA SER A 61 15.56 17.78 -3.36
C SER A 61 16.26 16.42 -3.23
N GLU A 62 16.96 16.14 -2.13
CA GLU A 62 17.73 14.92 -1.97
C GLU A 62 16.86 13.71 -1.61
N GLY A 63 17.19 12.55 -2.18
CA GLY A 63 16.53 11.28 -1.93
C GLY A 63 15.09 11.20 -2.45
N PRO A 64 14.36 10.13 -2.07
CA PRO A 64 13.00 9.88 -2.54
C PRO A 64 12.01 10.94 -2.04
N ARG A 65 11.00 11.24 -2.86
CA ARG A 65 9.93 12.21 -2.53
C ARG A 65 8.74 11.53 -1.83
N MET A 66 8.43 10.31 -2.25
CA MET A 66 7.37 9.46 -1.69
C MET A 66 7.89 8.02 -1.65
N PRO A 67 8.73 7.68 -0.64
CA PRO A 67 9.34 6.35 -0.54
C PRO A 67 8.26 5.27 -0.41
N ARG A 68 8.41 4.18 -1.17
CA ARG A 68 7.48 3.05 -1.21
C ARG A 68 8.18 1.75 -0.88
N GLY A 69 8.55 0.96 -1.88
CA GLY A 69 9.24 -0.32 -1.71
C GLY A 69 10.61 -0.17 -1.08
N LEU A 70 10.99 -1.18 -0.32
CA LEU A 70 12.24 -1.20 0.44
C LEU A 70 12.82 -2.62 0.43
N MET A 71 14.09 -2.76 0.05
CA MET A 71 14.80 -4.04 0.03
C MET A 71 16.27 -3.87 0.37
N GLN A 72 16.78 -4.67 1.30
CA GLN A 72 18.21 -4.69 1.62
C GLN A 72 19.01 -5.49 0.60
N LEU A 73 20.14 -4.94 0.18
CA LEU A 73 21.13 -5.62 -0.66
C LEU A 73 22.12 -6.42 0.21
N PRO A 74 22.79 -7.44 -0.35
CA PRO A 74 23.75 -8.25 0.41
C PRO A 74 24.91 -7.49 1.04
N ASN A 75 25.29 -6.34 0.46
CA ASN A 75 26.33 -5.45 0.98
C ASN A 75 25.87 -4.49 2.10
N GLY A 76 24.60 -4.61 2.53
CA GLY A 76 24.00 -3.76 3.57
C GLY A 76 23.33 -2.49 3.07
N ASP A 77 23.52 -2.10 1.81
CA ASP A 77 22.78 -0.99 1.21
C ASP A 77 21.30 -1.32 1.01
N TRP A 78 20.51 -0.32 0.70
CA TRP A 78 19.08 -0.48 0.47
C TRP A 78 18.65 0.02 -0.90
N LEU A 79 17.74 -0.70 -1.53
CA LEU A 79 16.97 -0.19 -2.65
C LEU A 79 15.65 0.38 -2.13
N VAL A 80 15.30 1.55 -2.63
CA VAL A 80 14.05 2.26 -2.29
C VAL A 80 13.37 2.67 -3.57
N THR A 81 12.14 2.23 -3.78
CA THR A 81 11.30 2.79 -4.85
C THR A 81 10.68 4.10 -4.38
N ASP A 82 10.58 5.04 -5.29
CA ASP A 82 10.03 6.37 -5.05
C ASP A 82 8.89 6.63 -6.03
N LEU A 83 7.69 6.81 -5.52
CA LEU A 83 6.54 7.18 -6.35
C LEU A 83 6.79 8.50 -7.09
N GLY A 84 7.55 9.42 -6.47
CA GLY A 84 7.87 10.75 -7.00
C GLY A 84 6.68 11.71 -7.06
N GLY A 85 5.46 11.19 -6.93
CA GLY A 85 4.17 11.87 -7.00
C GLY A 85 3.14 11.00 -7.69
N TRP A 86 1.88 11.44 -7.70
CA TRP A 86 0.76 10.75 -8.34
C TRP A 86 0.64 11.08 -9.84
N GLU A 87 1.78 11.04 -10.55
CA GLU A 87 1.86 11.26 -12.00
C GLU A 87 2.81 10.26 -12.62
N ALA A 88 2.49 9.79 -13.83
CA ALA A 88 3.36 8.90 -14.60
C ALA A 88 4.71 9.57 -14.90
N GLY A 89 5.78 8.77 -14.93
CA GLY A 89 7.12 9.24 -15.28
C GLY A 89 7.87 10.02 -14.18
N ARG A 90 7.29 10.21 -13.00
CA ARG A 90 7.94 10.91 -11.88
C ARG A 90 8.69 10.02 -10.92
N GLY A 91 8.45 8.71 -10.99
CA GLY A 91 9.05 7.73 -10.10
C GLY A 91 10.52 7.45 -10.37
N ALA A 92 11.14 6.83 -9.38
CA ALA A 92 12.56 6.48 -9.41
C ALA A 92 12.85 5.23 -8.58
N VAL A 93 14.02 4.63 -8.81
CA VAL A 93 14.66 3.70 -7.87
C VAL A 93 15.92 4.36 -7.33
N TRP A 94 16.07 4.31 -6.02
CA TRP A 94 17.20 4.89 -5.28
C TRP A 94 17.96 3.79 -4.55
N ARG A 95 19.28 3.99 -4.41
CA ARG A 95 20.15 3.26 -3.49
C ARG A 95 20.47 4.15 -2.30
N LEU A 96 20.20 3.66 -1.12
CA LEU A 96 20.59 4.24 0.15
C LEU A 96 21.81 3.48 0.66
N SER A 97 22.89 4.17 0.92
CA SER A 97 24.09 3.70 1.60
C SER A 97 24.41 4.60 2.78
N PHE A 98 25.38 4.21 3.60
CA PHE A 98 25.79 5.00 4.75
C PHE A 98 27.27 5.33 4.68
N ALA A 99 27.62 6.56 5.03
CA ALA A 99 28.99 6.96 5.24
C ALA A 99 29.54 6.35 6.56
N SER A 100 30.84 6.45 6.79
CA SER A 100 31.47 5.96 8.01
C SER A 100 30.95 6.63 9.30
N ASP A 101 30.45 7.85 9.20
CA ASP A 101 29.78 8.58 10.28
C ASP A 101 28.30 8.24 10.45
N GLY A 102 27.78 7.28 9.68
CA GLY A 102 26.39 6.86 9.68
C GLY A 102 25.43 7.75 8.87
N ALA A 103 25.93 8.79 8.21
CA ALA A 103 25.10 9.67 7.38
C ALA A 103 24.56 8.95 6.14
N ALA A 104 23.27 9.13 5.88
CA ALA A 104 22.60 8.56 4.71
C ALA A 104 23.11 9.21 3.42
N ARG A 105 23.42 8.38 2.43
CA ARG A 105 23.84 8.78 1.08
C ARG A 105 22.89 8.19 0.05
N TRP A 106 22.43 9.03 -0.88
CA TRP A 106 21.48 8.65 -1.90
C TRP A 106 22.11 8.65 -3.28
N ARG A 107 21.94 7.55 -4.02
CA ARG A 107 22.25 7.46 -5.45
C ARG A 107 20.97 7.06 -6.19
N ARG A 108 20.53 7.87 -7.14
CA ARG A 108 19.41 7.50 -8.01
C ARG A 108 19.90 6.54 -9.10
N LEU A 109 19.29 5.35 -9.15
CA LEU A 109 19.65 4.27 -10.08
C LEU A 109 18.85 4.33 -11.38
N ALA A 110 17.55 4.65 -11.28
CA ALA A 110 16.66 4.82 -12.42
C ALA A 110 15.68 5.96 -12.15
N ARG A 111 15.18 6.58 -13.22
CA ARG A 111 14.20 7.69 -13.18
C ARG A 111 13.21 7.55 -14.32
N GLY A 112 12.14 8.36 -14.29
CA GLY A 112 11.14 8.35 -15.36
C GLY A 112 10.19 7.15 -15.26
N LEU A 113 10.15 6.52 -14.08
CA LEU A 113 9.28 5.38 -13.82
C LEU A 113 7.85 5.86 -13.48
N SER A 114 6.87 5.05 -13.84
CA SER A 114 5.46 5.35 -13.58
C SER A 114 4.98 4.63 -12.33
N MET A 115 4.99 5.33 -11.19
CA MET A 115 4.53 4.85 -9.89
C MET A 115 5.16 3.52 -9.44
N PRO A 116 6.50 3.41 -9.37
CA PRO A 116 7.13 2.20 -8.87
C PRO A 116 6.73 1.96 -7.40
N HIS A 117 6.40 0.71 -7.07
CA HIS A 117 5.95 0.36 -5.72
C HIS A 117 6.80 -0.76 -5.12
N THR A 118 6.59 -2.01 -5.50
CA THR A 118 7.30 -3.16 -4.95
C THR A 118 8.68 -3.30 -5.55
N VAL A 119 9.67 -3.65 -4.73
CA VAL A 119 11.00 -4.10 -5.15
C VAL A 119 11.32 -5.40 -4.43
N ALA A 120 11.72 -6.43 -5.17
CA ALA A 120 12.07 -7.73 -4.60
C ALA A 120 13.09 -8.48 -5.46
N ARG A 121 13.79 -9.43 -4.86
CA ARG A 121 14.67 -10.36 -5.58
C ARG A 121 13.84 -11.52 -6.13
N GLY A 122 13.99 -11.78 -7.41
CA GLY A 122 13.29 -12.86 -8.08
C GLY A 122 13.98 -14.23 -7.97
N PRO A 123 13.36 -15.28 -8.50
CA PRO A 123 13.86 -16.64 -8.44
C PRO A 123 15.19 -16.84 -9.21
N ASP A 124 15.50 -15.96 -10.12
CA ASP A 124 16.77 -15.90 -10.90
C ASP A 124 17.84 -15.00 -10.27
N GLY A 125 17.58 -14.47 -9.07
CA GLY A 125 18.47 -13.57 -8.35
C GLY A 125 18.44 -12.11 -8.81
N ARG A 126 17.72 -11.78 -9.89
CA ARG A 126 17.56 -10.41 -10.37
C ARG A 126 16.67 -9.60 -9.45
N ILE A 127 16.81 -8.27 -9.54
CA ILE A 127 15.93 -7.33 -8.84
C ILE A 127 14.75 -6.99 -9.74
N TYR A 128 13.55 -7.21 -9.23
CA TYR A 128 12.29 -6.91 -9.90
C TYR A 128 11.65 -5.68 -9.24
N VAL A 129 11.05 -4.82 -10.06
CA VAL A 129 10.34 -3.62 -9.62
C VAL A 129 9.00 -3.54 -10.33
N SER A 130 7.92 -3.34 -9.57
CA SER A 130 6.61 -3.06 -10.16
C SER A 130 6.49 -1.58 -10.53
N GLU A 131 5.92 -1.34 -11.69
CA GLU A 131 5.34 -0.07 -12.11
C GLU A 131 3.82 -0.22 -12.29
N MET A 132 3.17 0.87 -12.54
CA MET A 132 1.71 0.96 -12.72
C MET A 132 1.15 -0.09 -13.70
N ASN A 133 1.85 -0.35 -14.82
CA ASN A 133 1.36 -1.19 -15.91
C ASN A 133 2.38 -2.23 -16.40
N ARG A 134 3.48 -2.42 -15.69
CA ARG A 134 4.52 -3.38 -16.07
C ARG A 134 5.37 -3.81 -14.86
N ILE A 135 6.06 -4.92 -15.03
CA ILE A 135 7.15 -5.33 -14.13
C ILE A 135 8.45 -5.22 -14.91
N LEU A 136 9.45 -4.66 -14.27
CA LEU A 136 10.79 -4.50 -14.82
C LEU A 136 11.85 -5.16 -13.95
N THR A 137 13.03 -5.40 -14.53
CA THR A 137 14.25 -5.74 -13.79
C THR A 137 15.26 -4.60 -13.86
N LEU A 138 16.11 -4.52 -12.84
CA LEU A 138 17.19 -3.56 -12.69
C LEU A 138 18.39 -4.26 -12.07
N ASP A 139 19.59 -3.96 -12.57
CA ASP A 139 20.85 -4.34 -11.93
C ASP A 139 21.44 -3.12 -11.19
N PRO A 140 21.46 -3.12 -9.85
CA PRO A 140 21.93 -1.98 -9.07
C PRO A 140 23.47 -1.83 -9.05
N ASP A 141 24.22 -2.85 -9.46
CA ASP A 141 25.68 -2.95 -9.27
C ASP A 141 26.48 -2.66 -10.55
N VAL A 142 25.82 -2.53 -11.70
CA VAL A 142 26.50 -2.11 -12.93
C VAL A 142 26.83 -0.61 -12.94
N ALA A 143 27.74 -0.21 -13.81
CA ALA A 143 28.18 1.20 -13.92
C ALA A 143 27.01 2.15 -14.22
N ASP A 144 26.12 1.76 -15.15
CA ASP A 144 24.88 2.49 -15.48
C ASP A 144 23.64 1.62 -15.19
N PRO A 145 23.10 1.66 -13.97
CA PRO A 145 21.91 0.90 -13.63
C PRO A 145 20.68 1.28 -14.45
N ALA A 146 20.57 2.54 -14.90
CA ALA A 146 19.44 2.98 -15.72
C ALA A 146 19.43 2.27 -17.09
N ALA A 147 20.60 2.03 -17.67
CA ALA A 147 20.73 1.27 -18.92
C ALA A 147 20.45 -0.24 -18.73
N SER A 148 20.45 -0.75 -17.51
CA SER A 148 20.11 -2.15 -17.19
C SER A 148 18.62 -2.43 -17.09
N VAL A 149 17.78 -1.39 -17.02
CA VAL A 149 16.33 -1.54 -16.89
C VAL A 149 15.76 -2.29 -18.09
N ARG A 150 15.02 -3.37 -17.81
CA ARG A 150 14.34 -4.21 -18.82
C ARG A 150 12.92 -4.48 -18.38
N THR A 151 11.93 -4.25 -19.24
CA THR A 151 10.58 -4.72 -19.02
C THR A 151 10.53 -6.22 -19.21
N VAL A 152 10.00 -6.95 -18.25
CA VAL A 152 9.83 -8.41 -18.28
C VAL A 152 8.36 -8.83 -18.39
N ILE A 153 7.43 -7.99 -17.91
CA ILE A 153 5.99 -8.12 -18.10
C ILE A 153 5.49 -6.73 -18.47
N GLY A 154 4.90 -6.59 -19.65
CA GLY A 154 4.46 -5.30 -20.19
C GLY A 154 2.98 -5.22 -20.54
N ASP A 155 2.22 -6.28 -20.26
CA ASP A 155 0.83 -6.43 -20.68
C ASP A 155 -0.19 -6.19 -19.55
N LEU A 156 0.26 -5.67 -18.41
CA LEU A 156 -0.68 -5.25 -17.37
C LEU A 156 -1.58 -4.13 -17.91
N PRO A 157 -2.85 -4.10 -17.53
CA PRO A 157 -3.78 -3.07 -17.99
C PRO A 157 -3.20 -1.68 -17.80
N ASP A 158 -3.29 -0.86 -18.85
CA ASP A 158 -2.88 0.54 -18.79
C ASP A 158 -3.80 1.29 -17.83
N ASN A 159 -3.29 1.55 -16.67
CA ASN A 159 -3.97 2.24 -15.61
C ASN A 159 -3.73 3.74 -15.75
N ARG A 160 -4.41 4.39 -16.70
CA ARG A 160 -4.36 5.84 -16.87
C ARG A 160 -4.81 6.53 -15.58
N LEU A 161 -3.92 7.34 -15.02
CA LEU A 161 -4.09 7.95 -13.71
C LEU A 161 -5.37 8.76 -13.52
N HIS A 162 -5.82 9.46 -14.55
CA HIS A 162 -7.03 10.27 -14.48
C HIS A 162 -8.32 9.45 -14.44
N ASP A 163 -8.23 8.18 -14.88
CA ASP A 163 -9.37 7.26 -14.96
C ASP A 163 -9.22 6.07 -14.00
N ASN A 164 -8.13 6.02 -13.22
CA ASN A 164 -7.85 4.91 -12.33
C ASN A 164 -7.53 5.37 -10.91
N ARG A 165 -8.34 4.91 -9.96
CA ARG A 165 -8.14 5.19 -8.54
C ARG A 165 -7.07 4.32 -7.89
N HIS A 166 -6.75 3.16 -8.47
CA HIS A 166 -5.86 2.16 -7.89
C HIS A 166 -4.75 1.76 -8.89
N PRO A 167 -3.90 2.73 -9.28
CA PRO A 167 -2.92 2.51 -10.33
C PRO A 167 -1.68 1.73 -9.86
N LEU A 168 -1.51 1.53 -8.54
CA LEU A 168 -0.31 0.88 -8.01
C LEU A 168 -0.38 -0.64 -8.21
N SER A 169 0.74 -1.23 -8.65
CA SER A 169 0.92 -2.68 -8.70
C SER A 169 1.89 -3.14 -7.62
N SER A 170 1.58 -4.27 -7.00
CA SER A 170 2.49 -5.03 -6.15
C SER A 170 2.55 -6.47 -6.64
N PHE A 171 3.56 -7.20 -6.19
CA PHE A 171 3.71 -8.61 -6.57
C PHE A 171 4.39 -9.42 -5.48
N VAL A 172 4.16 -10.73 -5.55
CA VAL A 172 4.92 -11.75 -4.81
C VAL A 172 5.28 -12.90 -5.75
N PHE A 173 6.35 -13.62 -5.44
CA PHE A 173 6.68 -14.87 -6.12
C PHE A 173 6.06 -16.05 -5.37
N ASP A 174 5.39 -16.95 -6.09
CA ASP A 174 4.86 -18.19 -5.51
C ASP A 174 5.95 -19.26 -5.32
N GLY A 175 5.57 -20.46 -4.85
CA GLY A 175 6.50 -21.55 -4.60
C GLY A 175 7.17 -22.12 -5.85
N ASN A 176 6.59 -21.89 -7.02
CA ASN A 176 7.15 -22.32 -8.31
C ASN A 176 8.03 -21.23 -8.96
N GLY A 177 8.08 -20.06 -8.33
CA GLY A 177 8.74 -18.86 -8.88
C GLY A 177 7.82 -18.05 -9.79
N ASP A 178 6.55 -18.41 -9.95
CA ASP A 178 5.59 -17.62 -10.72
C ASP A 178 5.28 -16.30 -10.01
N LEU A 179 5.00 -15.27 -10.80
CA LEU A 179 4.71 -13.94 -10.31
C LEU A 179 3.19 -13.75 -10.15
N LEU A 180 2.74 -13.47 -8.94
CA LEU A 180 1.39 -13.05 -8.64
C LEU A 180 1.37 -11.54 -8.53
N VAL A 181 0.65 -10.85 -9.42
CA VAL A 181 0.61 -9.39 -9.53
C VAL A 181 -0.81 -8.89 -9.31
N ASN A 182 -1.01 -7.92 -8.40
CA ASN A 182 -2.31 -7.26 -8.31
C ASN A 182 -2.50 -6.27 -9.48
N VAL A 183 -3.74 -6.20 -9.95
CA VAL A 183 -4.23 -5.19 -10.87
C VAL A 183 -5.46 -4.55 -10.25
N GLY A 184 -5.31 -3.35 -9.72
CA GLY A 184 -6.38 -2.64 -9.01
C GLY A 184 -7.55 -2.25 -9.92
N ALA A 185 -8.74 -2.07 -9.35
CA ALA A 185 -9.91 -1.58 -10.05
C ALA A 185 -9.76 -0.10 -10.40
N PRO A 186 -10.11 0.35 -11.62
CA PRO A 186 -10.01 1.77 -11.99
C PRO A 186 -11.03 2.65 -11.25
N SER A 187 -12.17 2.10 -10.84
CA SER A 187 -13.19 2.83 -10.09
C SER A 187 -13.36 2.29 -8.66
N ASP A 188 -14.14 3.01 -7.87
CA ASP A 188 -14.46 2.60 -6.50
C ASP A 188 -15.43 1.40 -6.46
N ARG A 189 -16.51 1.43 -7.25
CA ARG A 189 -17.64 0.50 -7.15
C ARG A 189 -18.18 0.02 -8.50
N CYS A 190 -17.46 0.27 -9.61
CA CYS A 190 -17.93 -0.04 -10.97
C CYS A 190 -19.33 0.56 -11.29
N LEU A 191 -19.53 1.79 -10.82
CA LEU A 191 -20.76 2.57 -11.06
C LEU A 191 -20.44 3.77 -11.96
N ASP A 192 -21.41 4.23 -12.72
CA ASP A 192 -21.33 5.49 -13.45
C ASP A 192 -21.57 6.71 -12.53
N ALA A 193 -21.49 7.91 -13.08
CA ALA A 193 -21.70 9.14 -12.32
C ALA A 193 -23.11 9.28 -11.72
N ALA A 194 -24.09 8.57 -12.28
CA ALA A 194 -25.46 8.51 -11.76
C ALA A 194 -25.67 7.40 -10.73
N GLY A 195 -24.61 6.67 -10.36
CA GLY A 195 -24.67 5.56 -9.40
C GLY A 195 -25.26 4.27 -9.97
N LYS A 196 -25.33 4.12 -11.29
CA LYS A 196 -25.82 2.89 -11.94
C LYS A 196 -24.66 1.94 -12.24
N PRO A 197 -24.87 0.62 -12.14
CA PRO A 197 -23.87 -0.38 -12.50
C PRO A 197 -23.38 -0.24 -13.95
N ARG A 198 -22.06 -0.27 -14.14
CA ARG A 198 -21.42 -0.34 -15.44
C ARG A 198 -21.25 -1.81 -15.83
N THR A 199 -22.15 -2.34 -16.65
CA THR A 199 -22.23 -3.77 -16.93
C THR A 199 -22.02 -4.11 -18.41
N ASP A 200 -21.51 -5.31 -18.65
CA ASP A 200 -21.52 -5.97 -19.95
C ASP A 200 -22.93 -6.52 -20.28
N ALA A 201 -23.07 -7.17 -21.44
CA ALA A 201 -24.33 -7.77 -21.88
C ALA A 201 -24.87 -8.88 -20.96
N ARG A 202 -24.01 -9.47 -20.10
CA ARG A 202 -24.38 -10.48 -19.11
C ARG A 202 -24.72 -9.90 -17.74
N GLY A 203 -24.59 -8.58 -17.60
CA GLY A 203 -24.84 -7.88 -16.35
C GLY A 203 -23.65 -7.88 -15.38
N ALA A 204 -22.47 -8.36 -15.80
CA ALA A 204 -21.25 -8.31 -15.00
C ALA A 204 -20.57 -6.95 -15.11
N CYS A 205 -19.84 -6.55 -14.06
CA CYS A 205 -19.02 -5.33 -14.08
C CYS A 205 -18.00 -5.37 -15.22
N VAL A 206 -18.02 -4.36 -16.09
CA VAL A 206 -17.09 -4.28 -17.24
C VAL A 206 -15.62 -4.18 -16.81
N GLU A 207 -15.35 -3.63 -15.65
CA GLU A 207 -13.97 -3.46 -15.14
C GLU A 207 -13.36 -4.79 -14.70
N GLY A 208 -14.18 -5.73 -14.21
CA GLY A 208 -13.73 -7.04 -13.72
C GLY A 208 -13.13 -7.96 -14.79
N ALA A 209 -13.32 -7.62 -16.09
CA ALA A 209 -12.77 -8.42 -17.18
C ALA A 209 -11.23 -8.34 -17.26
N ALA A 210 -10.64 -7.21 -16.89
CA ALA A 210 -9.20 -6.97 -17.02
C ALA A 210 -8.53 -6.49 -15.73
N THR A 211 -9.29 -6.00 -14.76
CA THR A 211 -8.80 -5.38 -13.50
C THR A 211 -9.51 -5.97 -12.30
N ALA A 212 -9.23 -5.47 -11.10
CA ALA A 212 -9.75 -6.02 -9.86
C ALA A 212 -9.37 -7.50 -9.67
N GLN A 213 -8.12 -7.83 -9.94
CA GLN A 213 -7.60 -9.19 -10.04
C GLN A 213 -6.20 -9.29 -9.45
N VAL A 214 -5.84 -10.50 -9.05
CA VAL A 214 -4.45 -10.93 -8.97
C VAL A 214 -4.19 -11.85 -10.16
N ARG A 215 -3.22 -11.47 -11.00
CA ARG A 215 -2.80 -12.22 -12.18
C ARG A 215 -1.58 -13.06 -11.89
N ARG A 216 -1.51 -14.24 -12.50
CA ARG A 216 -0.36 -15.12 -12.44
C ARG A 216 0.37 -15.11 -13.78
N HIS A 217 1.66 -14.81 -13.74
CA HIS A 217 2.60 -14.95 -14.84
C HIS A 217 3.53 -16.12 -14.55
N ALA A 218 3.51 -17.13 -15.40
CA ALA A 218 4.31 -18.35 -15.20
C ALA A 218 5.79 -18.08 -15.49
N TYR A 219 6.67 -18.54 -14.61
CA TYR A 219 8.11 -18.44 -14.76
C TYR A 219 8.64 -19.59 -15.61
N LEU A 220 9.32 -19.29 -16.71
CA LEU A 220 9.87 -20.25 -17.66
C LEU A 220 11.36 -20.54 -17.44
N GLY A 221 11.93 -20.02 -16.34
CA GLY A 221 13.35 -20.12 -16.05
C GLY A 221 14.19 -19.05 -16.77
N ASN A 222 15.39 -18.81 -16.22
CA ASN A 222 16.39 -17.87 -16.79
C ASN A 222 15.85 -16.45 -17.03
N GLY A 223 14.93 -15.96 -16.18
CA GLY A 223 14.34 -14.64 -16.29
C GLY A 223 13.34 -14.50 -17.44
N ARG A 224 12.83 -15.61 -17.97
CA ARG A 224 11.78 -15.61 -19.00
C ARG A 224 10.41 -15.90 -18.35
N TRP A 225 9.40 -15.27 -18.89
CA TRP A 225 8.01 -15.35 -18.44
C TRP A 225 7.12 -15.80 -19.58
N ALA A 226 5.99 -16.44 -19.26
CA ALA A 226 4.97 -16.74 -20.24
C ALA A 226 4.42 -15.43 -20.83
N GLU A 227 4.12 -15.41 -22.12
CA GLU A 227 3.54 -14.25 -22.80
C GLU A 227 2.14 -13.91 -22.26
N GLU A 228 1.35 -14.93 -21.96
CA GLU A 228 0.00 -14.76 -21.43
C GLU A 228 -0.03 -14.97 -19.92
N SER A 229 -0.79 -14.11 -19.24
CA SER A 229 -1.12 -14.29 -17.83
C SER A 229 -2.45 -15.00 -17.65
N SER A 230 -2.62 -15.67 -16.52
CA SER A 230 -3.90 -16.22 -16.08
C SER A 230 -4.46 -15.42 -14.90
N ILE A 231 -5.79 -15.41 -14.73
CA ILE A 231 -6.43 -14.86 -13.54
C ILE A 231 -6.20 -15.86 -12.40
N PHE A 232 -5.48 -15.44 -11.36
CA PHE A 232 -5.31 -16.23 -10.15
C PHE A 232 -6.51 -16.05 -9.21
N ALA A 233 -6.90 -14.80 -8.94
CA ALA A 233 -8.02 -14.42 -8.10
C ALA A 233 -8.69 -13.15 -8.65
N SER A 234 -9.97 -12.96 -8.36
CA SER A 234 -10.78 -11.85 -8.88
C SER A 234 -11.69 -11.25 -7.81
N GLY A 235 -12.33 -10.13 -8.14
CA GLY A 235 -13.21 -9.44 -7.19
C GLY A 235 -12.45 -8.75 -6.06
N LEU A 236 -11.29 -8.17 -6.38
CA LEU A 236 -10.35 -7.55 -5.47
C LEU A 236 -10.11 -6.10 -5.92
N ARG A 237 -10.66 -5.12 -5.20
CA ARG A 237 -10.63 -3.69 -5.61
C ARG A 237 -9.22 -3.11 -5.63
N ASN A 238 -8.48 -3.28 -4.53
CA ASN A 238 -7.15 -2.71 -4.36
C ASN A 238 -6.29 -3.58 -3.44
N SER A 239 -5.76 -4.66 -4.00
CA SER A 239 -5.00 -5.71 -3.33
C SER A 239 -3.52 -5.41 -3.25
N ILE A 240 -3.15 -4.19 -2.84
CA ILE A 240 -1.75 -3.76 -2.86
C ILE A 240 -0.89 -4.54 -1.85
N ALA A 241 -1.45 -4.93 -0.71
CA ALA A 241 -0.77 -5.74 0.27
C ALA A 241 -0.91 -7.23 -0.07
N LEU A 242 0.14 -7.81 -0.62
CA LEU A 242 0.28 -9.23 -0.94
C LEU A 242 1.46 -9.82 -0.17
N VAL A 243 1.28 -11.02 0.38
CA VAL A 243 2.36 -11.77 1.01
C VAL A 243 2.19 -13.27 0.78
N ARG A 244 3.30 -13.97 0.64
CA ARG A 244 3.34 -15.43 0.62
C ARG A 244 4.02 -15.96 1.87
N HIS A 245 3.36 -16.88 2.57
CA HIS A 245 3.93 -17.64 3.69
C HIS A 245 4.82 -18.80 3.19
N ALA A 246 5.73 -19.28 4.03
CA ALA A 246 6.59 -20.43 3.71
C ALA A 246 5.80 -21.71 3.40
N SER A 247 4.62 -21.89 3.98
CA SER A 247 3.69 -23.00 3.69
C SER A 247 3.13 -23.00 2.26
N GLY A 248 3.27 -21.88 1.54
CA GLY A 248 2.65 -21.65 0.23
C GLY A 248 1.37 -20.83 0.28
N THR A 249 0.80 -20.56 1.45
CA THR A 249 -0.37 -19.68 1.61
C THR A 249 -0.07 -18.28 1.09
N VAL A 250 -0.95 -17.76 0.24
CA VAL A 250 -0.90 -16.37 -0.23
C VAL A 250 -2.02 -15.58 0.44
N LEU A 251 -1.64 -14.54 1.16
CA LEU A 251 -2.58 -13.59 1.74
C LEU A 251 -2.62 -12.30 0.92
N GLN A 252 -3.79 -11.71 0.90
CA GLN A 252 -4.06 -10.39 0.37
C GLN A 252 -4.80 -9.58 1.43
N ALA A 253 -4.46 -8.29 1.58
CA ALA A 253 -5.28 -7.38 2.34
C ALA A 253 -5.91 -6.34 1.42
N GLU A 254 -7.23 -6.21 1.55
CA GLU A 254 -8.09 -5.40 0.68
C GLU A 254 -8.27 -4.00 1.26
N ASN A 255 -8.05 -3.00 0.43
CA ASN A 255 -8.55 -1.65 0.69
C ASN A 255 -9.97 -1.56 0.13
N SER A 256 -10.97 -1.64 0.98
CA SER A 256 -12.37 -1.70 0.62
C SER A 256 -12.90 -0.37 0.05
N VAL A 257 -14.15 -0.36 -0.40
CA VAL A 257 -14.78 0.79 -1.08
C VAL A 257 -14.97 1.99 -0.16
N ASP A 258 -15.05 3.19 -0.75
CA ASP A 258 -15.32 4.43 -0.02
C ASP A 258 -16.81 4.69 0.06
N LEU A 259 -17.44 4.32 1.20
CA LEU A 259 -18.81 4.71 1.51
C LEU A 259 -18.85 6.04 2.26
N THR A 260 -20.04 6.64 2.33
CA THR A 260 -20.25 7.91 3.05
C THR A 260 -20.12 7.75 4.57
N THR A 261 -20.37 6.55 5.09
CA THR A 261 -20.24 6.24 6.52
C THR A 261 -18.79 5.87 6.83
N PRO A 262 -18.16 6.51 7.83
CA PRO A 262 -16.78 6.21 8.20
C PRO A 262 -16.59 4.86 8.91
N GLU A 263 -17.69 4.23 9.32
CA GLU A 263 -17.73 2.95 10.04
C GLU A 263 -17.83 1.75 9.10
N HIS A 264 -18.05 1.96 7.82
CA HIS A 264 -18.20 0.91 6.79
C HIS A 264 -17.60 1.35 5.45
N PRO A 265 -17.21 0.38 4.63
CA PRO A 265 -17.00 -1.04 4.95
C PRO A 265 -15.70 -1.27 5.71
N PHE A 266 -15.53 -2.47 6.22
CA PHE A 266 -14.26 -2.93 6.78
C PHE A 266 -13.27 -3.22 5.64
N ASP A 267 -11.98 -3.03 5.92
CA ASP A 267 -10.94 -3.63 5.09
C ASP A 267 -10.84 -5.13 5.43
N GLU A 268 -10.27 -5.94 4.56
CA GLU A 268 -10.33 -7.39 4.66
C GLU A 268 -8.95 -8.02 4.56
N VAL A 269 -8.79 -9.20 5.16
CA VAL A 269 -7.68 -10.10 4.86
C VAL A 269 -8.25 -11.36 4.25
N ASN A 270 -7.74 -11.72 3.08
CA ASN A 270 -8.18 -12.86 2.29
C ASN A 270 -7.04 -13.88 2.12
N VAL A 271 -7.35 -15.18 2.21
CA VAL A 271 -6.51 -16.25 1.70
C VAL A 271 -6.82 -16.41 0.22
N LEU A 272 -5.88 -16.08 -0.64
CA LEU A 272 -6.09 -16.20 -2.08
C LEU A 272 -6.01 -17.66 -2.55
N ARG A 273 -6.97 -18.03 -3.39
CA ARG A 273 -7.04 -19.35 -4.06
C ARG A 273 -7.16 -19.14 -5.57
N GLN A 274 -6.59 -20.04 -6.32
CA GLN A 274 -6.76 -20.02 -7.77
C GLN A 274 -8.23 -20.18 -8.14
N GLY A 275 -8.76 -19.24 -8.94
CA GLY A 275 -10.17 -19.17 -9.34
C GLY A 275 -11.09 -18.54 -8.31
N GLY A 276 -10.58 -18.10 -7.14
CA GLY A 276 -11.37 -17.44 -6.10
C GLY A 276 -11.94 -16.09 -6.56
N HIS A 277 -13.10 -15.70 -5.99
CA HIS A 277 -13.74 -14.41 -6.23
C HIS A 277 -14.19 -13.77 -4.91
N TYR A 278 -13.57 -12.65 -4.54
CA TYR A 278 -13.61 -12.04 -3.22
C TYR A 278 -14.63 -10.89 -3.07
N GLY A 279 -15.57 -10.75 -3.97
CA GLY A 279 -16.79 -9.96 -3.81
C GLY A 279 -16.87 -8.66 -4.60
N TRP A 280 -15.78 -7.89 -4.73
CA TRP A 280 -15.86 -6.62 -5.48
C TRP A 280 -16.32 -6.80 -6.94
N PRO A 281 -17.17 -5.93 -7.47
CA PRO A 281 -17.77 -4.72 -6.87
C PRO A 281 -19.14 -4.98 -6.22
N TYR A 282 -19.49 -6.21 -5.98
CA TYR A 282 -20.84 -6.63 -5.61
C TYR A 282 -21.07 -6.73 -4.11
N CYS A 283 -20.01 -7.11 -3.37
CA CYS A 283 -20.08 -7.47 -1.95
C CYS A 283 -18.91 -6.85 -1.19
N VAL A 284 -19.12 -6.62 0.11
CA VAL A 284 -18.14 -6.12 1.07
C VAL A 284 -18.28 -6.84 2.40
N ASP A 285 -17.33 -6.65 3.31
CA ASP A 285 -17.33 -7.22 4.66
C ASP A 285 -17.45 -8.77 4.61
N LEU A 286 -18.39 -9.34 5.37
CA LEU A 286 -18.70 -10.77 5.32
C LEU A 286 -19.67 -11.09 4.18
N GLN A 287 -19.29 -10.64 2.96
CA GLN A 287 -20.09 -10.82 1.75
C GLN A 287 -21.51 -10.23 1.86
N THR A 288 -21.57 -9.01 2.39
CA THR A 288 -22.78 -8.18 2.40
C THR A 288 -22.94 -7.48 1.05
N PRO A 289 -24.14 -7.47 0.44
CA PRO A 289 -24.36 -6.78 -0.82
C PRO A 289 -24.02 -5.30 -0.76
N LEU A 290 -23.21 -4.84 -1.73
CA LEU A 290 -22.83 -3.42 -1.84
C LEU A 290 -24.00 -2.59 -2.42
N PRO A 291 -24.33 -1.43 -1.82
CA PRO A 291 -25.32 -0.53 -2.39
C PRO A 291 -25.01 -0.12 -3.83
N GLY A 292 -26.05 -0.16 -4.68
CA GLY A 292 -25.95 0.11 -6.11
C GLY A 292 -25.98 -1.14 -6.99
N TRP A 293 -25.68 -2.32 -6.43
CA TRP A 293 -25.74 -3.58 -7.16
C TRP A 293 -26.99 -4.40 -6.79
N PRO A 294 -27.78 -4.89 -7.78
CA PRO A 294 -28.91 -5.78 -7.50
C PRO A 294 -28.46 -7.09 -6.83
N ALA A 295 -29.18 -7.54 -5.82
CA ALA A 295 -28.83 -8.74 -5.04
C ALA A 295 -28.63 -10.00 -5.92
N ARG A 296 -29.46 -10.14 -6.99
CA ARG A 296 -29.33 -11.25 -7.97
C ARG A 296 -28.00 -11.27 -8.73
N GLN A 297 -27.36 -10.09 -8.91
CA GLN A 297 -26.05 -9.96 -9.56
C GLN A 297 -24.92 -10.06 -8.54
N ALA A 298 -25.15 -9.63 -7.32
CA ALA A 298 -24.17 -9.65 -6.25
C ALA A 298 -23.75 -11.09 -5.89
N ARG A 299 -24.74 -11.99 -5.73
CA ARG A 299 -24.53 -13.42 -5.41
C ARG A 299 -23.54 -13.61 -4.26
N CYS A 300 -23.65 -12.78 -3.22
CA CYS A 300 -22.65 -12.67 -2.16
C CYS A 300 -22.44 -13.98 -1.40
N GLY A 301 -23.47 -14.83 -1.28
CA GLY A 301 -23.33 -16.15 -0.68
C GLY A 301 -22.44 -17.14 -1.45
N GLU A 302 -22.06 -16.81 -2.70
CA GLU A 302 -21.19 -17.65 -3.54
C GLU A 302 -19.77 -17.10 -3.62
N ARG A 303 -19.47 -15.99 -2.92
CA ARG A 303 -18.15 -15.36 -2.91
C ARG A 303 -17.28 -15.95 -1.81
N ASP A 304 -15.96 -15.95 -2.03
CA ASP A 304 -15.00 -16.32 -1.00
C ASP A 304 -15.07 -15.35 0.18
N GLN A 305 -15.11 -15.89 1.39
CA GLN A 305 -15.19 -15.09 2.60
C GLN A 305 -13.79 -14.60 3.02
N PRO A 306 -13.66 -13.37 3.54
CA PRO A 306 -12.44 -12.95 4.19
C PRO A 306 -12.17 -13.78 5.44
N VAL A 307 -10.88 -14.06 5.70
CA VAL A 307 -10.47 -14.75 6.92
C VAL A 307 -10.48 -13.83 8.13
N ALA A 308 -10.35 -12.52 7.89
CA ALA A 308 -10.45 -11.51 8.93
C ALA A 308 -10.92 -10.17 8.37
N LEU A 309 -11.63 -9.41 9.21
CA LEU A 309 -11.95 -8.01 8.98
C LEU A 309 -10.93 -7.12 9.72
N LEU A 310 -10.46 -6.09 9.03
CA LEU A 310 -9.66 -5.01 9.58
C LEU A 310 -10.58 -3.80 9.85
N PRO A 311 -10.18 -2.87 10.74
CA PRO A 311 -10.95 -1.64 10.91
C PRO A 311 -11.23 -0.90 9.60
N PRO A 312 -12.39 -0.25 9.46
CA PRO A 312 -12.70 0.53 8.27
C PRO A 312 -11.60 1.54 7.93
N HIS A 313 -11.17 1.55 6.67
CA HIS A 313 -10.12 2.44 6.18
C HIS A 313 -8.77 2.31 6.90
N ALA A 314 -8.43 1.12 7.41
CA ALA A 314 -7.08 0.80 7.85
C ALA A 314 -6.08 1.00 6.70
N ALA A 315 -6.54 0.75 5.48
CA ALA A 315 -5.78 0.86 4.24
C ALA A 315 -4.45 0.12 4.32
N PRO A 316 -4.46 -1.20 4.44
CA PRO A 316 -3.25 -2.00 4.46
C PRO A 316 -2.50 -1.85 3.13
N LEU A 317 -1.21 -1.52 3.18
CA LEU A 317 -0.37 -1.39 1.99
C LEU A 317 0.72 -2.46 1.89
N ASP A 318 1.08 -3.09 3.02
CA ASP A 318 2.09 -4.12 3.05
C ASP A 318 1.86 -5.13 4.16
N MET A 319 2.30 -6.35 3.91
CA MET A 319 2.33 -7.46 4.86
C MET A 319 3.66 -8.22 4.70
N ILE A 320 4.28 -8.56 5.82
CA ILE A 320 5.45 -9.43 5.86
C ILE A 320 5.36 -10.40 7.03
N TYR A 321 5.86 -11.63 6.89
CA TYR A 321 6.12 -12.48 8.04
C TYR A 321 7.46 -12.12 8.64
N TYR A 322 7.49 -11.96 9.95
CA TYR A 322 8.74 -11.62 10.64
C TYR A 322 9.52 -12.89 10.98
N GLU A 323 10.71 -13.01 10.40
CA GLU A 323 11.64 -14.13 10.64
C GLU A 323 13.01 -13.66 11.18
N GLY A 324 13.13 -12.37 11.55
CA GLY A 324 14.36 -11.80 12.07
C GLY A 324 14.74 -12.32 13.46
N ALA A 325 16.01 -12.16 13.79
CA ALA A 325 16.53 -12.59 15.09
C ALA A 325 16.32 -11.55 16.22
N MET A 326 16.18 -10.26 15.89
CA MET A 326 16.12 -9.18 16.87
C MET A 326 14.90 -9.26 17.80
N PHE A 327 13.76 -9.74 17.30
CA PHE A 327 12.49 -9.83 18.03
C PHE A 327 11.95 -11.26 18.04
N PRO A 328 12.49 -12.17 18.88
CA PRO A 328 12.03 -13.57 18.93
C PRO A 328 10.52 -13.68 19.19
N GLU A 329 9.94 -12.74 19.94
CA GLU A 329 8.50 -12.69 20.25
C GLU A 329 7.61 -12.30 19.06
N LEU A 330 8.20 -11.84 17.97
CA LEU A 330 7.50 -11.54 16.71
C LEU A 330 7.68 -12.63 15.66
N ARG A 331 8.55 -13.62 15.88
CA ARG A 331 8.84 -14.65 14.89
C ARG A 331 7.57 -15.39 14.49
N GLY A 332 7.37 -15.57 13.18
CA GLY A 332 6.19 -16.17 12.58
C GLY A 332 4.95 -15.26 12.56
N ARG A 333 4.98 -14.09 13.22
CA ARG A 333 3.84 -13.16 13.16
C ARG A 333 3.76 -12.43 11.83
N LEU A 334 2.54 -12.18 11.39
CA LEU A 334 2.25 -11.33 10.24
C LEU A 334 2.29 -9.86 10.68
N LEU A 335 3.27 -9.12 10.17
CA LEU A 335 3.31 -7.67 10.34
C LEU A 335 2.52 -7.00 9.22
N MET A 336 1.73 -5.97 9.54
CA MET A 336 0.93 -5.24 8.58
C MET A 336 1.11 -3.73 8.77
N THR A 337 1.26 -3.00 7.69
CA THR A 337 1.17 -1.53 7.69
C THR A 337 -0.26 -1.10 7.43
N TRP A 338 -0.79 -0.20 8.26
CA TRP A 338 -2.07 0.47 8.06
C TRP A 338 -1.81 1.92 7.73
N HIS A 339 -1.78 2.23 6.45
CA HIS A 339 -1.33 3.52 5.93
C HIS A 339 -2.38 4.62 6.07
N GLY A 340 -3.64 4.32 5.94
CA GLY A 340 -4.77 5.23 5.82
C GLY A 340 -4.64 6.61 6.48
N TYR A 341 -5.61 7.46 6.30
CA TYR A 341 -5.62 8.81 6.88
C TYR A 341 -6.76 9.02 7.87
N ARG A 342 -7.53 7.99 8.16
CA ARG A 342 -8.58 8.02 9.19
C ARG A 342 -8.04 7.56 10.53
N ARG A 343 -8.84 7.64 11.58
CA ARG A 343 -8.47 7.30 12.97
C ARG A 343 -7.97 5.87 13.16
N THR A 344 -8.36 4.98 12.27
CA THR A 344 -8.02 3.55 12.29
C THR A 344 -6.65 3.24 11.73
N ALA A 345 -6.03 4.17 11.02
CA ALA A 345 -4.79 3.99 10.29
C ALA A 345 -3.58 4.66 10.99
N GLY A 346 -2.46 4.73 10.27
CA GLY A 346 -1.22 5.30 10.77
C GLY A 346 -0.57 4.41 11.82
N ARG A 347 -0.46 3.08 11.57
CA ARG A 347 0.14 2.14 12.52
C ARG A 347 0.76 0.92 11.87
N ILE A 348 1.60 0.24 12.63
CA ILE A 348 2.11 -1.09 12.31
C ILE A 348 1.55 -2.05 13.35
N THR A 349 1.04 -3.18 12.90
CA THR A 349 0.46 -4.24 13.74
C THR A 349 1.24 -5.53 13.58
N ALA A 350 1.31 -6.32 14.64
CA ALA A 350 1.82 -7.69 14.63
C ALA A 350 0.66 -8.63 14.96
N VAL A 351 0.27 -9.41 13.97
CA VAL A 351 -0.88 -10.32 14.00
C VAL A 351 -0.40 -11.73 14.27
N GLU A 352 -1.11 -12.46 15.13
CA GLU A 352 -0.87 -13.88 15.40
C GLU A 352 -1.36 -14.72 14.23
N THR A 353 -0.61 -15.77 13.90
CA THR A 353 -0.93 -16.66 12.77
C THR A 353 -0.91 -18.12 13.22
N ASP A 354 -1.58 -18.96 12.48
CA ASP A 354 -1.43 -20.41 12.57
C ASP A 354 -0.17 -20.89 11.80
N GLU A 355 0.04 -22.21 11.78
CA GLU A 355 1.19 -22.84 11.08
C GLU A 355 1.17 -22.62 9.56
N ALA A 356 0.00 -22.40 8.97
CA ALA A 356 -0.14 -22.07 7.56
C ALA A 356 0.08 -20.58 7.27
N GLY A 357 0.30 -19.75 8.30
CA GLY A 357 0.47 -18.31 8.18
C GLY A 357 -0.86 -17.54 8.13
N VAL A 358 -2.01 -18.20 8.32
CA VAL A 358 -3.31 -17.53 8.31
C VAL A 358 -3.53 -16.78 9.64
N PRO A 359 -4.02 -15.53 9.62
CA PRO A 359 -4.31 -14.78 10.84
C PRO A 359 -5.24 -15.52 11.79
N LEU A 360 -4.84 -15.61 13.06
CA LEU A 360 -5.74 -16.01 14.13
C LEU A 360 -6.74 -14.90 14.41
N THR A 361 -7.99 -15.26 14.65
CA THR A 361 -9.09 -14.32 14.82
C THR A 361 -9.83 -14.50 16.14
N ASP A 362 -10.53 -13.43 16.53
CA ASP A 362 -11.48 -13.41 17.65
C ASP A 362 -12.82 -12.93 17.10
N THR A 363 -13.88 -13.63 17.47
CA THR A 363 -15.26 -13.31 17.07
C THR A 363 -16.05 -12.59 18.17
N GLY A 364 -15.39 -12.18 19.26
CA GLY A 364 -16.01 -11.52 20.41
C GLY A 364 -16.50 -10.07 20.18
N GLY A 365 -16.49 -9.59 18.93
CA GLY A 365 -17.05 -8.29 18.55
C GLY A 365 -16.21 -7.09 18.97
N ARG A 366 -14.94 -7.28 19.29
CA ARG A 366 -14.02 -6.20 19.66
C ARG A 366 -12.76 -6.24 18.80
N TYR A 367 -12.25 -5.05 18.44
CA TYR A 367 -10.92 -4.95 17.83
C TYR A 367 -9.85 -5.22 18.88
N ALA A 368 -9.27 -6.40 18.90
CA ALA A 368 -8.21 -6.76 19.84
C ALA A 368 -7.00 -5.81 19.76
N ILE A 369 -6.75 -5.25 18.58
CA ILE A 369 -5.61 -4.36 18.30
C ILE A 369 -5.98 -2.88 18.13
N TYR A 370 -7.23 -2.51 18.42
CA TYR A 370 -7.66 -1.10 18.42
C TYR A 370 -7.90 -0.62 19.85
N PRO A 371 -7.05 0.26 20.40
CA PRO A 371 -7.05 0.56 21.83
C PRO A 371 -8.26 1.35 22.36
N ARG A 372 -9.19 1.76 21.51
CA ARG A 372 -10.34 2.60 21.92
C ARG A 372 -11.65 2.08 21.36
N GLY A 373 -11.98 0.85 21.70
CA GLY A 373 -13.23 0.13 21.61
C GLY A 373 -14.52 0.87 21.29
N SER A 374 -14.63 1.53 20.15
CA SER A 374 -15.84 2.26 19.78
C SER A 374 -16.40 1.90 18.39
N LEU A 375 -15.76 1.00 17.67
CA LEU A 375 -16.35 0.46 16.45
C LEU A 375 -16.86 -0.94 16.77
N ALA A 376 -18.17 -1.12 16.69
CA ALA A 376 -18.78 -2.42 16.80
C ALA A 376 -18.53 -3.20 15.51
N TYR A 377 -17.85 -4.34 15.61
CA TYR A 377 -17.87 -5.32 14.55
C TYR A 377 -19.28 -5.90 14.41
N PRO A 378 -19.68 -6.30 13.20
CA PRO A 378 -20.83 -7.16 13.05
C PRO A 378 -20.70 -8.36 14.00
N ALA A 379 -21.82 -8.78 14.61
CA ALA A 379 -21.80 -9.91 15.53
C ALA A 379 -21.18 -11.14 14.85
N GLY A 380 -20.19 -11.74 15.50
CA GLY A 380 -19.49 -12.91 14.97
C GLY A 380 -18.42 -12.61 13.90
N ALA A 381 -18.18 -11.34 13.57
CA ALA A 381 -17.15 -10.99 12.59
C ALA A 381 -15.74 -11.34 13.10
N PRO A 382 -14.89 -11.98 12.29
CA PRO A 382 -13.54 -12.35 12.67
C PRO A 382 -12.62 -11.12 12.67
N SER A 383 -12.14 -10.72 13.84
CA SER A 383 -11.09 -9.70 13.98
C SER A 383 -9.74 -10.34 14.23
N VAL A 384 -8.66 -9.77 13.69
CA VAL A 384 -7.32 -10.31 13.87
C VAL A 384 -6.86 -10.24 15.33
N LYS A 385 -6.23 -11.30 15.85
CA LYS A 385 -5.51 -11.29 17.12
C LYS A 385 -4.12 -10.71 16.95
N GLY A 386 -3.68 -9.88 17.89
CA GLY A 386 -2.35 -9.30 17.81
C GLY A 386 -2.20 -8.03 18.63
N ARG A 387 -1.17 -7.26 18.30
CA ARG A 387 -0.86 -5.98 18.97
C ARG A 387 -0.39 -4.90 17.99
N VAL A 388 -0.59 -3.64 18.39
CA VAL A 388 -0.02 -2.48 17.69
C VAL A 388 1.42 -2.28 18.15
N LEU A 389 2.36 -2.20 17.22
CA LEU A 389 3.78 -1.93 17.50
C LEU A 389 4.04 -0.43 17.68
N THR A 390 3.24 0.43 17.04
CA THR A 390 3.40 1.90 17.01
C THR A 390 2.20 2.63 17.63
N PRO A 391 1.81 2.35 18.88
CA PRO A 391 0.60 2.94 19.49
C PRO A 391 0.71 4.46 19.69
N GLY A 392 1.90 5.04 19.57
CA GLY A 392 2.09 6.50 19.67
C GLY A 392 1.65 7.27 18.44
N TRP A 393 1.51 6.63 17.29
CA TRP A 393 1.10 7.32 16.07
C TRP A 393 -0.37 7.76 16.08
N ASP A 394 -1.24 7.12 16.85
CA ASP A 394 -2.66 7.50 16.99
C ASP A 394 -2.88 8.75 17.86
N ARG A 395 -1.87 9.19 18.63
CA ARG A 395 -1.94 10.33 19.55
C ARG A 395 -1.37 11.62 18.98
N ILE A 396 -0.90 11.60 17.75
CA ILE A 396 -0.27 12.77 17.18
C ILE A 396 -1.34 13.80 16.78
N ALA A 397 -1.29 14.98 17.42
CA ALA A 397 -2.22 16.08 17.18
C ALA A 397 -2.18 16.56 15.72
N GLY A 398 -3.34 16.69 15.09
CA GLY A 398 -3.50 17.16 13.73
C GLY A 398 -4.60 16.41 12.98
N ARG A 399 -4.91 16.85 11.77
CA ARG A 399 -5.98 16.28 10.94
C ARG A 399 -5.64 14.89 10.38
N GLN A 400 -4.36 14.47 10.46
CA GLN A 400 -3.89 13.19 9.96
C GLN A 400 -2.97 12.51 10.96
N PRO A 401 -3.01 11.16 11.10
CA PRO A 401 -1.99 10.43 11.83
C PRO A 401 -0.62 10.77 11.24
N ARG A 402 0.41 10.97 12.07
CA ARG A 402 1.76 11.25 11.57
C ARG A 402 2.40 10.05 10.91
N GLY A 403 2.12 8.84 11.39
CA GLY A 403 2.57 7.62 10.74
C GLY A 403 1.80 7.37 9.44
N SER A 404 2.52 7.21 8.35
CA SER A 404 1.99 6.73 7.07
C SER A 404 2.88 5.60 6.57
N PRO A 405 2.96 4.47 7.32
CA PRO A 405 3.82 3.36 6.95
C PRO A 405 3.33 2.74 5.64
N VAL A 406 4.26 2.52 4.71
CA VAL A 406 3.96 1.93 3.41
C VAL A 406 4.47 0.51 3.34
N VAL A 407 5.78 0.31 3.20
CA VAL A 407 6.41 -0.99 3.06
C VAL A 407 7.35 -1.23 4.22
N MET A 408 7.42 -2.48 4.65
CA MET A 408 8.38 -2.96 5.65
C MET A 408 9.38 -3.93 5.02
N ALA A 409 10.57 -3.98 5.59
CA ALA A 409 11.54 -5.02 5.30
C ALA A 409 12.29 -5.40 6.57
N VAL A 410 12.59 -6.70 6.71
CA VAL A 410 13.45 -7.19 7.80
C VAL A 410 14.90 -7.10 7.34
N ALA A 411 15.72 -6.36 8.08
CA ALA A 411 17.14 -6.24 7.81
C ALA A 411 17.90 -7.50 8.27
N ALA A 412 19.13 -7.65 7.80
CA ALA A 412 20.00 -8.76 8.18
C ALA A 412 20.25 -8.85 9.69
N ASP A 413 20.24 -7.72 10.41
CA ASP A 413 20.35 -7.64 11.88
C ASP A 413 19.02 -7.97 12.60
N GLY A 414 17.96 -8.23 11.86
CA GLY A 414 16.62 -8.52 12.38
C GLY A 414 15.79 -7.27 12.72
N SER A 415 16.31 -6.06 12.56
CA SER A 415 15.50 -4.85 12.69
C SER A 415 14.48 -4.73 11.57
N ILE A 416 13.39 -3.98 11.83
CA ILE A 416 12.32 -3.78 10.85
C ILE A 416 12.44 -2.36 10.30
N TRP A 417 12.69 -2.25 9.01
CA TRP A 417 12.76 -0.97 8.32
C TRP A 417 11.42 -0.64 7.68
N VAL A 418 11.08 0.64 7.68
CA VAL A 418 9.75 1.11 7.27
C VAL A 418 9.88 2.37 6.44
N THR A 419 9.17 2.43 5.33
CA THR A 419 8.98 3.66 4.57
C THR A 419 7.75 4.41 5.07
N ASP A 420 7.86 5.74 5.20
CA ASP A 420 6.75 6.67 5.47
C ASP A 420 6.71 7.70 4.35
N ASP A 421 5.73 7.60 3.45
CA ASP A 421 5.68 8.42 2.24
C ASP A 421 5.27 9.88 2.49
N ARG A 422 4.38 10.11 3.46
CA ARG A 422 3.89 11.46 3.77
C ARG A 422 4.90 12.29 4.54
N SER A 423 5.68 11.63 5.40
CA SER A 423 6.75 12.29 6.14
C SER A 423 8.07 12.26 5.38
N ARG A 424 8.13 11.62 4.20
CA ARG A 424 9.36 11.40 3.43
C ARG A 424 10.47 10.80 4.30
N ALA A 425 10.14 9.75 5.04
CA ALA A 425 11.07 9.19 6.01
C ALA A 425 11.35 7.70 5.75
N ILE A 426 12.54 7.28 6.15
CA ILE A 426 12.91 5.89 6.41
C ILE A 426 13.08 5.75 7.91
N LEU A 427 12.38 4.80 8.48
CA LEU A 427 12.35 4.52 9.90
C LEU A 427 12.87 3.12 10.16
N ARG A 428 13.36 2.86 11.37
CA ARG A 428 13.85 1.55 11.81
C ARG A 428 13.30 1.23 13.19
N ILE A 429 12.59 0.11 13.31
CA ILE A 429 12.19 -0.44 14.62
C ILE A 429 13.31 -1.34 15.09
N ALA A 430 13.81 -1.07 16.30
CA ALA A 430 14.89 -1.79 16.94
C ALA A 430 14.64 -1.97 18.42
N ARG A 431 15.57 -2.58 19.14
CA ARG A 431 15.64 -2.59 20.60
C ARG A 431 16.22 -1.25 21.09
N PRO A 432 15.73 -0.72 22.23
CA PRO A 432 16.32 0.47 22.87
C PRO A 432 17.78 0.27 23.29
#